data_23d45e34ebff199501234e53292eb0a0
#
_entry.id   23d45e34ebff199501234e53292eb0a0
#
_cell.length_a   1.000
_cell.length_b   1.000
_cell.length_c   1.000
_cell.angle_alpha   90.00
_cell.angle_beta   90.00
_cell.angle_gamma   90.00
#
_symmetry.space_group_name_H-M   'P 1'
#
loop_
_entity.id
_entity.type
_entity.pdbx_description
1 polymer ?
#
loop_
_entity_poly.entity_id
_entity_poly.type
_entity_poly.pdbx_seq_one_letter_code
_entity_poly.pdbx_strand_id
1 'polypeptide(L)'
;PETLLEEMKRDRRWCQGNLQHLRLLFTGGVWATHRALFLNGVFSYVSALLWLGFLVASTAEAILWALRGPDYFPSGQQLFPTWPVWRPEWAISLVGVVALVLFLPKILAVGLAVARRQSGGFGGVGALLVSVVLETLATSLMAPIRMAFYCRFVLSNLVGRAVSWQGGNDEEETSWGQALRRHGPDALVATVWAYTVYTLHPEAFFWLIPVAAALILSVPLSVWASHRKLG
;
A
#
# COMPACT_ATOMS: atom_id res chain seq x y z
N PRO A 1 19.38 -3.76 0.07
CA PRO A 1 19.08 -3.63 -1.36
C PRO A 1 19.19 -2.16 -1.76
N GLU A 2 19.90 -1.89 -2.84
CA GLU A 2 20.12 -0.51 -3.34
C GLU A 2 18.99 -0.08 -4.27
N THR A 3 18.24 -1.03 -4.82
CA THR A 3 17.13 -0.75 -5.74
C THR A 3 15.81 -1.32 -5.25
N LEU A 4 14.69 -0.73 -5.69
CA LEU A 4 13.35 -1.22 -5.39
C LEU A 4 13.15 -2.67 -5.86
N LEU A 5 13.69 -3.05 -7.02
CA LEU A 5 13.55 -4.41 -7.54
C LEU A 5 14.29 -5.45 -6.69
N GLU A 6 15.46 -5.11 -6.15
CA GLU A 6 16.19 -5.98 -5.22
C GLU A 6 15.46 -6.10 -3.88
N GLU A 7 14.93 -4.99 -3.36
CA GLU A 7 14.07 -5.01 -2.19
C GLU A 7 12.90 -5.98 -2.40
N MET A 8 12.22 -5.92 -3.55
CA MET A 8 11.12 -6.82 -3.87
C MET A 8 11.56 -8.28 -4.04
N LYS A 9 12.76 -8.55 -4.58
CA LYS A 9 13.32 -9.92 -4.64
C LYS A 9 13.56 -10.47 -3.22
N ARG A 10 14.10 -9.67 -2.32
CA ARG A 10 14.30 -10.02 -0.91
C ARG A 10 12.96 -10.27 -0.22
N ASP A 11 12.01 -9.36 -0.36
CA ASP A 11 10.72 -9.40 0.32
C ASP A 11 9.86 -10.57 -0.16
N ARG A 12 10.02 -11.00 -1.41
CA ARG A 12 9.39 -12.22 -1.92
C ARG A 12 9.80 -13.46 -1.12
N ARG A 13 11.09 -13.58 -0.77
CA ARG A 13 11.60 -14.69 0.05
C ARG A 13 11.08 -14.61 1.49
N TRP A 14 11.08 -13.39 2.04
CA TRP A 14 10.55 -13.15 3.38
C TRP A 14 9.05 -13.40 3.48
N CYS A 15 8.29 -13.03 2.46
CA CYS A 15 6.88 -13.34 2.37
C CYS A 15 6.63 -14.85 2.45
N GLN A 16 7.38 -15.65 1.67
CA GLN A 16 7.26 -17.10 1.72
C GLN A 16 7.58 -17.66 3.12
N GLY A 17 8.67 -17.20 3.74
CA GLY A 17 9.05 -17.63 5.10
C GLY A 17 7.98 -17.28 6.13
N ASN A 18 7.48 -16.05 6.10
CA ASN A 18 6.43 -15.61 7.03
C ASN A 18 5.11 -16.36 6.83
N LEU A 19 4.70 -16.64 5.59
CA LEU A 19 3.50 -17.42 5.33
C LEU A 19 3.60 -18.88 5.80
N GLN A 20 4.81 -19.47 5.79
CA GLN A 20 5.04 -20.79 6.36
C GLN A 20 4.81 -20.82 7.88
N HIS A 21 5.05 -19.70 8.57
CA HIS A 21 4.80 -19.59 10.01
C HIS A 21 3.31 -19.67 10.38
N LEU A 22 2.36 -19.52 9.42
CA LEU A 22 0.94 -19.77 9.68
C LEU A 22 0.69 -21.15 10.29
N ARG A 23 1.44 -22.16 9.89
CA ARG A 23 1.31 -23.52 10.45
C ARG A 23 1.71 -23.58 11.92
N LEU A 24 2.69 -22.77 12.32
CA LEU A 24 3.18 -22.73 13.70
C LEU A 24 2.18 -22.09 14.67
N LEU A 25 1.25 -21.27 14.18
CA LEU A 25 0.22 -20.65 15.02
C LEU A 25 -0.67 -21.67 15.72
N PHE A 26 -0.89 -22.83 15.08
CA PHE A 26 -1.75 -23.89 15.56
C PHE A 26 -0.98 -25.03 16.22
N THR A 27 0.34 -24.92 16.34
CA THR A 27 1.21 -25.93 16.95
C THR A 27 1.17 -25.82 18.48
N GLY A 28 1.12 -26.96 19.17
CA GLY A 28 1.22 -27.01 20.64
C GLY A 28 2.61 -26.55 21.12
N GLY A 29 2.69 -26.02 22.35
CA GLY A 29 3.95 -25.60 22.98
C GLY A 29 4.47 -24.22 22.55
N VAL A 30 3.81 -23.52 21.64
CA VAL A 30 4.19 -22.17 21.22
C VAL A 30 3.54 -21.13 22.15
N TRP A 31 4.35 -20.25 22.73
CA TRP A 31 3.93 -19.18 23.64
C TRP A 31 3.12 -18.12 22.89
N ALA A 32 2.18 -17.47 23.57
CA ALA A 32 1.33 -16.41 23.00
C ALA A 32 2.15 -15.29 22.34
N THR A 33 3.27 -14.89 22.93
CA THR A 33 4.17 -13.86 22.39
C THR A 33 4.75 -14.28 21.02
N HIS A 34 5.17 -15.55 20.88
CA HIS A 34 5.68 -16.04 19.60
C HIS A 34 4.57 -16.11 18.55
N ARG A 35 3.35 -16.51 18.94
CA ARG A 35 2.20 -16.49 18.02
C ARG A 35 1.89 -15.07 17.54
N ALA A 36 1.97 -14.07 18.43
CA ALA A 36 1.79 -12.67 18.05
C ALA A 36 2.85 -12.20 17.04
N LEU A 37 4.12 -12.61 17.23
CA LEU A 37 5.21 -12.31 16.29
C LEU A 37 4.97 -12.97 14.92
N PHE A 38 4.56 -14.24 14.88
CA PHE A 38 4.25 -14.93 13.63
C PHE A 38 3.06 -14.28 12.92
N LEU A 39 2.00 -13.94 13.65
CA LEU A 39 0.88 -13.20 13.09
C LEU A 39 1.30 -11.87 12.48
N ASN A 40 2.11 -11.09 13.20
CA ASN A 40 2.63 -9.82 12.69
C ASN A 40 3.43 -10.02 11.40
N GLY A 41 4.30 -11.05 11.34
CA GLY A 41 5.06 -11.38 10.13
C GLY A 41 4.16 -11.75 8.94
N VAL A 42 3.09 -12.53 9.18
CA VAL A 42 2.11 -12.89 8.15
C VAL A 42 1.32 -11.67 7.69
N PHE A 43 0.81 -10.87 8.64
CA PHE A 43 0.03 -9.68 8.33
C PHE A 43 0.84 -8.60 7.61
N SER A 44 2.17 -8.56 7.76
CA SER A 44 3.05 -7.66 7.00
C SER A 44 2.88 -7.82 5.47
N TYR A 45 2.42 -8.98 5.01
CA TYR A 45 2.19 -9.24 3.58
C TYR A 45 0.72 -9.42 3.23
N VAL A 46 -0.06 -10.11 4.05
CA VAL A 46 -1.48 -10.39 3.81
C VAL A 46 -2.32 -9.10 3.84
N SER A 47 -1.92 -8.12 4.63
CA SER A 47 -2.55 -6.79 4.66
C SER A 47 -2.63 -6.12 3.28
N ALA A 48 -1.69 -6.41 2.38
CA ALA A 48 -1.72 -5.92 1.01
C ALA A 48 -2.92 -6.44 0.22
N LEU A 49 -3.29 -7.73 0.41
CA LEU A 49 -4.51 -8.30 -0.19
C LEU A 49 -5.78 -7.67 0.39
N LEU A 50 -5.80 -7.41 1.69
CA LEU A 50 -6.94 -6.75 2.33
C LEU A 50 -7.11 -5.32 1.81
N TRP A 51 -6.00 -4.59 1.64
CA TRP A 51 -6.01 -3.25 1.08
C TRP A 51 -6.50 -3.27 -0.37
N LEU A 52 -5.95 -4.16 -1.23
CA LEU A 52 -6.42 -4.30 -2.60
C LEU A 52 -7.90 -4.68 -2.65
N GLY A 53 -8.34 -5.62 -1.80
CA GLY A 53 -9.74 -6.02 -1.68
C GLY A 53 -10.65 -4.85 -1.29
N PHE A 54 -10.22 -4.02 -0.36
CA PHE A 54 -10.93 -2.78 0.00
C PHE A 54 -11.04 -1.82 -1.19
N LEU A 55 -9.97 -1.59 -1.92
CA LEU A 55 -9.97 -0.71 -3.09
C LEU A 55 -10.89 -1.23 -4.20
N VAL A 56 -10.87 -2.55 -4.45
CA VAL A 56 -11.74 -3.19 -5.45
C VAL A 56 -13.20 -3.11 -5.02
N ALA A 57 -13.51 -3.40 -3.74
CA ALA A 57 -14.86 -3.32 -3.22
C ALA A 57 -15.41 -1.88 -3.27
N SER A 58 -14.60 -0.90 -2.86
CA SER A 58 -14.98 0.53 -2.94
C SER A 58 -15.21 0.99 -4.38
N THR A 59 -14.37 0.50 -5.31
CA THR A 59 -14.55 0.79 -6.74
C THR A 59 -15.84 0.14 -7.28
N ALA A 60 -16.10 -1.12 -6.91
CA ALA A 60 -17.31 -1.81 -7.31
C ALA A 60 -18.57 -1.09 -6.81
N GLU A 61 -18.55 -0.64 -5.57
CA GLU A 61 -19.64 0.16 -4.99
C GLU A 61 -19.85 1.46 -5.77
N ALA A 62 -18.79 2.20 -6.04
CA ALA A 62 -18.87 3.45 -6.81
C ALA A 62 -19.43 3.22 -8.22
N ILE A 63 -19.01 2.16 -8.91
CA ILE A 63 -19.51 1.79 -10.25
C ILE A 63 -20.99 1.37 -10.18
N LEU A 64 -21.36 0.52 -9.22
CA LEU A 64 -22.74 0.10 -9.04
C LEU A 64 -23.66 1.26 -8.74
N TRP A 65 -23.22 2.20 -7.93
CA TRP A 65 -23.95 3.44 -7.68
C TRP A 65 -24.15 4.26 -8.96
N ALA A 66 -23.09 4.44 -9.76
CA ALA A 66 -23.15 5.17 -11.01
C ALA A 66 -24.11 4.54 -12.04
N LEU A 67 -24.15 3.19 -12.08
CA LEU A 67 -24.99 2.45 -13.04
C LEU A 67 -26.46 2.34 -12.62
N ARG A 68 -26.73 2.23 -11.32
CA ARG A 68 -28.11 2.04 -10.80
C ARG A 68 -28.83 3.37 -10.59
N GLY A 69 -28.08 4.44 -10.33
CA GLY A 69 -28.61 5.71 -9.88
C GLY A 69 -29.24 5.63 -8.47
N PRO A 70 -29.62 6.78 -7.90
CA PRO A 70 -30.30 6.83 -6.61
C PRO A 70 -31.74 6.37 -6.74
N ASP A 71 -32.16 5.41 -5.90
CA ASP A 71 -33.55 5.06 -5.76
C ASP A 71 -34.23 5.98 -4.73
N TYR A 72 -35.05 6.88 -5.22
CA TYR A 72 -35.77 7.85 -4.38
C TYR A 72 -37.06 7.27 -3.75
N PHE A 73 -37.57 6.16 -4.26
CA PHE A 73 -38.81 5.54 -3.81
C PHE A 73 -38.64 4.04 -3.56
N PRO A 74 -37.78 3.64 -2.61
CA PRO A 74 -37.48 2.23 -2.37
C PRO A 74 -38.66 1.38 -1.91
N SER A 75 -39.71 2.01 -1.38
CA SER A 75 -40.99 1.36 -1.16
C SER A 75 -42.06 2.03 -2.04
N GLY A 76 -42.67 1.27 -2.94
CA GLY A 76 -43.65 1.78 -3.93
C GLY A 76 -44.91 2.47 -3.37
N GLN A 77 -45.00 2.64 -2.05
CA GLN A 77 -46.10 3.32 -1.34
C GLN A 77 -45.65 4.61 -0.63
N GLN A 78 -44.43 5.07 -0.88
CA GLN A 78 -43.94 6.33 -0.29
C GLN A 78 -44.45 7.54 -1.04
N LEU A 79 -45.06 8.50 -0.30
CA LEU A 79 -45.50 9.77 -0.82
C LEU A 79 -44.38 10.82 -0.98
N PHE A 80 -43.26 10.61 -0.26
CA PHE A 80 -42.13 11.55 -0.27
C PHE A 80 -40.84 10.76 -0.68
N PRO A 81 -39.95 11.39 -1.46
CA PRO A 81 -38.69 10.78 -1.85
C PRO A 81 -37.77 10.62 -0.66
N THR A 82 -37.08 9.48 -0.59
CA THR A 82 -35.97 9.27 0.34
C THR A 82 -34.70 9.75 -0.31
N TRP A 83 -34.15 10.86 0.18
CA TRP A 83 -32.92 11.41 -0.36
C TRP A 83 -31.72 10.56 0.08
N PRO A 84 -30.79 10.24 -0.84
CA PRO A 84 -29.52 9.60 -0.47
C PRO A 84 -28.78 10.44 0.56
N VAL A 85 -28.45 9.86 1.71
CA VAL A 85 -27.71 10.55 2.76
C VAL A 85 -26.23 10.30 2.55
N TRP A 86 -25.52 11.30 2.03
CA TRP A 86 -24.07 11.31 2.00
C TRP A 86 -23.53 11.67 3.40
N ARG A 87 -22.70 10.80 3.97
CA ARG A 87 -22.09 10.98 5.31
C ARG A 87 -20.57 11.07 5.21
N PRO A 88 -20.03 12.20 4.73
CA PRO A 88 -18.59 12.39 4.56
C PRO A 88 -17.83 12.31 5.88
N GLU A 89 -18.50 12.60 7.01
CA GLU A 89 -17.92 12.51 8.35
C GLU A 89 -17.37 11.10 8.68
N TRP A 90 -17.99 10.07 8.16
CA TRP A 90 -17.51 8.69 8.37
C TRP A 90 -16.24 8.40 7.59
N ALA A 91 -16.17 8.85 6.34
CA ALA A 91 -14.98 8.72 5.52
C ALA A 91 -13.82 9.54 6.12
N ILE A 92 -14.07 10.78 6.54
CA ILE A 92 -13.08 11.65 7.17
C ILE A 92 -12.59 11.03 8.49
N SER A 93 -13.50 10.49 9.31
CA SER A 93 -13.14 9.82 10.57
C SER A 93 -12.28 8.60 10.33
N LEU A 94 -12.62 7.76 9.34
CA LEU A 94 -11.82 6.60 8.97
C LEU A 94 -10.41 7.02 8.52
N VAL A 95 -10.31 7.99 7.61
CA VAL A 95 -9.02 8.53 7.16
C VAL A 95 -8.22 9.11 8.32
N GLY A 96 -8.89 9.84 9.23
CA GLY A 96 -8.26 10.41 10.43
C GLY A 96 -7.69 9.34 11.37
N VAL A 97 -8.44 8.28 11.65
CA VAL A 97 -7.98 7.16 12.48
C VAL A 97 -6.80 6.44 11.81
N VAL A 98 -6.90 6.14 10.51
CA VAL A 98 -5.81 5.50 9.76
C VAL A 98 -4.56 6.38 9.77
N ALA A 99 -4.69 7.67 9.50
CA ALA A 99 -3.58 8.62 9.54
C ALA A 99 -2.95 8.68 10.94
N LEU A 100 -3.77 8.75 12.00
CA LEU A 100 -3.27 8.74 13.36
C LEU A 100 -2.43 7.48 13.65
N VAL A 101 -2.95 6.29 13.33
CA VAL A 101 -2.23 5.02 13.57
C VAL A 101 -0.93 4.95 12.78
N LEU A 102 -0.92 5.42 11.52
CA LEU A 102 0.27 5.39 10.66
C LEU A 102 1.33 6.41 11.07
N PHE A 103 0.93 7.62 11.45
CA PHE A 103 1.87 8.71 11.69
C PHE A 103 2.24 8.89 13.17
N LEU A 104 1.42 8.40 14.10
CA LEU A 104 1.70 8.51 15.53
C LEU A 104 3.09 7.99 15.93
N PRO A 105 3.57 6.82 15.49
CA PRO A 105 4.92 6.35 15.81
C PRO A 105 6.02 7.32 15.32
N LYS A 106 5.87 7.89 14.13
CA LYS A 106 6.81 8.89 13.57
C LYS A 106 6.81 10.18 14.38
N ILE A 107 5.63 10.68 14.74
CA ILE A 107 5.46 11.88 15.56
C ILE A 107 6.12 11.67 16.94
N LEU A 108 5.86 10.52 17.56
CA LEU A 108 6.48 10.18 18.85
C LEU A 108 8.00 10.04 18.74
N ALA A 109 8.52 9.44 17.66
CA ALA A 109 9.96 9.31 17.43
C ALA A 109 10.64 10.67 17.30
N VAL A 110 10.06 11.59 16.51
CA VAL A 110 10.55 12.96 16.36
C VAL A 110 10.47 13.71 17.68
N GLY A 111 9.33 13.63 18.37
CA GLY A 111 9.16 14.26 19.70
C GLY A 111 10.19 13.77 20.71
N LEU A 112 10.47 12.48 20.72
CA LEU A 112 11.48 11.88 21.61
C LEU A 112 12.91 12.34 21.25
N ALA A 113 13.25 12.39 19.95
CA ALA A 113 14.56 12.88 19.49
C ALA A 113 14.80 14.35 19.87
N VAL A 114 13.77 15.18 19.77
CA VAL A 114 13.81 16.59 20.18
C VAL A 114 13.92 16.72 21.71
N ALA A 115 13.08 16.00 22.44
CA ALA A 115 13.05 16.03 23.91
C ALA A 115 14.39 15.56 24.52
N ARG A 116 15.02 14.56 23.91
CA ARG A 116 16.33 14.04 24.32
C ARG A 116 17.51 14.85 23.78
N ARG A 117 17.29 15.97 23.08
CA ARG A 117 18.32 16.83 22.45
C ARG A 117 19.22 16.06 21.48
N GLN A 118 18.72 15.01 20.85
CA GLN A 118 19.45 14.18 19.87
C GLN A 118 19.33 14.70 18.43
N SER A 119 18.56 15.76 18.21
CA SER A 119 18.36 16.36 16.88
C SER A 119 19.65 16.87 16.22
N GLY A 120 20.70 17.15 17.02
CA GLY A 120 22.02 17.57 16.49
C GLY A 120 22.66 16.53 15.56
N GLY A 121 22.46 15.23 15.83
CA GLY A 121 22.93 14.13 14.97
C GLY A 121 22.24 14.06 13.59
N PHE A 122 21.11 14.77 13.43
CA PHE A 122 20.32 14.83 12.19
C PHE A 122 20.47 16.20 11.49
N GLY A 123 21.42 17.04 11.89
CA GLY A 123 21.57 18.38 11.34
C GLY A 123 20.63 19.43 11.96
N GLY A 124 20.05 19.13 13.14
CA GLY A 124 19.11 19.99 13.85
C GLY A 124 17.65 19.62 13.63
N VAL A 125 16.77 20.30 14.39
CA VAL A 125 15.31 20.01 14.36
C VAL A 125 14.71 20.24 12.97
N GLY A 126 15.13 21.32 12.29
CA GLY A 126 14.64 21.63 10.93
C GLY A 126 14.96 20.55 9.92
N ALA A 127 16.22 20.10 9.87
CA ALA A 127 16.66 19.03 8.97
C ALA A 127 15.96 17.70 9.29
N LEU A 128 15.79 17.38 10.58
CA LEU A 128 15.04 16.20 11.01
C LEU A 128 13.58 16.23 10.51
N LEU A 129 12.88 17.36 10.64
CA LEU A 129 11.49 17.49 10.18
C LEU A 129 11.38 17.36 8.65
N VAL A 130 12.26 18.04 7.92
CA VAL A 130 12.30 17.94 6.44
C VAL A 130 12.56 16.50 6.02
N SER A 131 13.53 15.82 6.63
CA SER A 131 13.83 14.40 6.35
C SER A 131 12.61 13.50 6.58
N VAL A 132 11.91 13.67 7.71
CA VAL A 132 10.71 12.87 8.03
C VAL A 132 9.57 13.14 7.04
N VAL A 133 9.38 14.38 6.61
CA VAL A 133 8.37 14.71 5.59
C VAL A 133 8.72 14.07 4.25
N LEU A 134 9.96 14.22 3.79
CA LEU A 134 10.42 13.64 2.51
C LEU A 134 10.34 12.10 2.54
N GLU A 135 10.78 11.47 3.62
CA GLU A 135 10.66 10.03 3.81
C GLU A 135 9.19 9.58 3.78
N THR A 136 8.31 10.33 4.45
CA THR A 136 6.88 10.01 4.48
C THR A 136 6.25 10.11 3.10
N LEU A 137 6.57 11.16 2.32
CA LEU A 137 6.10 11.30 0.95
C LEU A 137 6.61 10.18 0.06
N ALA A 138 7.91 9.86 0.14
CA ALA A 138 8.51 8.78 -0.63
C ALA A 138 7.90 7.41 -0.29
N THR A 139 7.76 7.08 1.00
CA THR A 139 7.17 5.83 1.43
C THR A 139 5.69 5.71 1.08
N SER A 140 4.93 6.80 1.16
CA SER A 140 3.52 6.83 0.74
C SER A 140 3.37 6.61 -0.76
N LEU A 141 4.24 7.19 -1.57
CA LEU A 141 4.26 6.99 -3.01
C LEU A 141 4.66 5.54 -3.38
N MET A 142 5.56 4.92 -2.62
CA MET A 142 5.97 3.53 -2.83
C MET A 142 4.95 2.51 -2.30
N ALA A 143 4.06 2.89 -1.39
CA ALA A 143 3.13 1.95 -0.74
C ALA A 143 2.21 1.20 -1.71
N PRO A 144 1.54 1.83 -2.72
CA PRO A 144 0.72 1.11 -3.69
C PRO A 144 1.54 0.17 -4.58
N ILE A 145 2.79 0.53 -4.90
CA ILE A 145 3.69 -0.33 -5.68
C ILE A 145 4.02 -1.59 -4.87
N ARG A 146 4.41 -1.44 -3.59
CA ARG A 146 4.64 -2.57 -2.68
C ARG A 146 3.39 -3.42 -2.51
N MET A 147 2.22 -2.82 -2.37
CA MET A 147 0.94 -3.53 -2.31
C MET A 147 0.77 -4.46 -3.52
N ALA A 148 0.97 -3.98 -4.74
CA ALA A 148 0.85 -4.78 -5.95
C ALA A 148 1.83 -5.96 -5.98
N PHE A 149 3.07 -5.77 -5.53
CA PHE A 149 4.06 -6.83 -5.40
C PHE A 149 3.66 -7.85 -4.33
N TYR A 150 3.28 -7.41 -3.15
CA TYR A 150 2.93 -8.29 -2.03
C TYR A 150 1.68 -9.11 -2.33
N CYS A 151 0.69 -8.54 -2.99
CA CYS A 151 -0.46 -9.30 -3.49
C CYS A 151 -0.02 -10.46 -4.39
N ARG A 152 0.87 -10.20 -5.35
CA ARG A 152 1.41 -11.26 -6.23
C ARG A 152 2.24 -12.30 -5.47
N PHE A 153 3.01 -11.87 -4.46
CA PHE A 153 3.81 -12.79 -3.65
C PHE A 153 2.93 -13.71 -2.83
N VAL A 154 1.93 -13.17 -2.14
CA VAL A 154 0.99 -13.98 -1.35
C VAL A 154 0.22 -14.94 -2.25
N LEU A 155 -0.37 -14.45 -3.34
CA LEU A 155 -1.11 -15.29 -4.28
C LEU A 155 -0.22 -16.40 -4.90
N SER A 156 1.03 -16.08 -5.27
CA SER A 156 1.94 -17.08 -5.83
C SER A 156 2.31 -18.17 -4.80
N ASN A 157 2.46 -17.79 -3.52
CA ASN A 157 2.70 -18.75 -2.44
C ASN A 157 1.48 -19.64 -2.18
N LEU A 158 0.27 -19.09 -2.22
CA LEU A 158 -0.97 -19.85 -2.04
C LEU A 158 -1.18 -20.89 -3.16
N VAL A 159 -0.73 -20.58 -4.39
CA VAL A 159 -0.77 -21.52 -5.53
C VAL A 159 0.44 -22.50 -5.53
N GLY A 160 1.28 -22.47 -4.49
CA GLY A 160 2.40 -23.41 -4.33
C GLY A 160 3.62 -23.10 -5.22
N ARG A 161 3.73 -21.90 -5.80
CA ARG A 161 4.91 -21.48 -6.57
C ARG A 161 6.02 -21.04 -5.62
N ALA A 162 6.81 -22.01 -5.16
CA ALA A 162 7.96 -21.76 -4.31
C ALA A 162 9.01 -20.87 -5.01
N VAL A 163 9.67 -20.04 -4.23
CA VAL A 163 10.80 -19.21 -4.71
C VAL A 163 12.08 -20.04 -4.61
N SER A 164 12.77 -20.23 -5.74
CA SER A 164 14.13 -20.77 -5.72
C SER A 164 15.12 -19.71 -5.21
N TRP A 165 16.10 -20.16 -4.42
CA TRP A 165 17.16 -19.30 -3.94
C TRP A 165 18.12 -19.02 -5.10
N GLN A 166 18.13 -17.81 -5.61
CA GLN A 166 19.16 -17.33 -6.54
C GLN A 166 20.00 -16.31 -5.76
N GLY A 167 21.21 -16.70 -5.40
CA GLY A 167 22.22 -15.79 -4.89
C GLY A 167 22.76 -14.98 -6.07
N GLY A 168 22.63 -13.69 -6.01
CA GLY A 168 23.19 -12.73 -6.95
C GLY A 168 22.88 -11.35 -6.43
N ASN A 169 23.92 -10.62 -6.06
CA ASN A 169 23.85 -9.17 -5.95
C ASN A 169 24.13 -8.63 -7.36
N ASP A 170 23.09 -8.48 -8.16
CA ASP A 170 23.19 -7.68 -9.37
C ASP A 170 23.19 -6.21 -8.91
N GLU A 171 24.38 -5.66 -8.71
CA GLU A 171 24.59 -4.23 -8.36
C GLU A 171 24.27 -3.29 -9.54
N GLU A 172 23.49 -3.73 -10.50
CA GLU A 172 23.17 -2.95 -11.69
C GLU A 172 21.97 -2.02 -11.42
N GLU A 173 22.09 -0.79 -11.90
CA GLU A 173 20.98 0.17 -11.94
C GLU A 173 19.81 -0.42 -12.74
N THR A 174 18.58 -0.18 -12.28
CA THR A 174 17.39 -0.67 -12.96
C THR A 174 17.23 -0.01 -14.33
N SER A 175 17.36 -0.78 -15.40
CA SER A 175 17.14 -0.27 -16.75
C SER A 175 15.67 0.02 -17.02
N TRP A 176 15.38 0.94 -17.95
CA TRP A 176 14.02 1.25 -18.39
C TRP A 176 13.27 0.03 -18.90
N GLY A 177 13.95 -0.87 -19.61
CA GLY A 177 13.37 -2.12 -20.10
C GLY A 177 12.97 -3.08 -18.98
N GLN A 178 13.80 -3.20 -17.95
CA GLN A 178 13.50 -4.01 -16.76
C GLN A 178 12.32 -3.41 -15.97
N ALA A 179 12.34 -2.09 -15.75
CA ALA A 179 11.26 -1.39 -15.05
C ALA A 179 9.92 -1.55 -15.82
N LEU A 180 9.91 -1.37 -17.13
CA LEU A 180 8.72 -1.51 -17.95
C LEU A 180 8.16 -2.94 -17.92
N ARG A 181 9.01 -3.96 -18.03
CA ARG A 181 8.57 -5.36 -17.93
C ARG A 181 7.96 -5.69 -16.59
N ARG A 182 8.46 -5.08 -15.52
CA ARG A 182 8.07 -5.40 -14.15
C ARG A 182 6.86 -4.62 -13.66
N HIS A 183 6.79 -3.34 -13.99
CA HIS A 183 5.75 -2.40 -13.54
C HIS A 183 4.73 -2.07 -14.64
N GLY A 184 5.07 -2.27 -15.91
CA GLY A 184 4.19 -1.93 -17.04
C GLY A 184 2.80 -2.54 -16.95
N PRO A 185 2.64 -3.83 -16.64
CA PRO A 185 1.32 -4.43 -16.46
C PRO A 185 0.49 -3.75 -15.36
N ASP A 186 1.13 -3.41 -14.22
CA ASP A 186 0.46 -2.73 -13.11
C ASP A 186 0.06 -1.30 -13.50
N ALA A 187 0.95 -0.59 -14.20
CA ALA A 187 0.68 0.76 -14.69
C ALA A 187 -0.48 0.78 -15.70
N LEU A 188 -0.53 -0.21 -16.61
CA LEU A 188 -1.63 -0.36 -17.56
C LEU A 188 -2.96 -0.62 -16.84
N VAL A 189 -2.99 -1.59 -15.92
CA VAL A 189 -4.19 -1.91 -15.12
C VAL A 189 -4.64 -0.67 -14.35
N ALA A 190 -3.72 0.04 -13.69
CA ALA A 190 -4.03 1.26 -12.95
C ALA A 190 -4.56 2.38 -13.85
N THR A 191 -4.05 2.51 -15.08
CA THR A 191 -4.54 3.50 -16.05
C THR A 191 -5.97 3.19 -16.49
N VAL A 192 -6.25 1.94 -16.85
CA VAL A 192 -7.60 1.51 -17.22
C VAL A 192 -8.56 1.67 -16.05
N TRP A 193 -8.14 1.29 -14.85
CA TRP A 193 -8.92 1.44 -13.64
C TRP A 193 -9.24 2.91 -13.35
N ALA A 194 -8.22 3.78 -13.36
CA ALA A 194 -8.39 5.21 -13.17
C ALA A 194 -9.33 5.84 -14.18
N TYR A 195 -9.18 5.49 -15.47
CA TYR A 195 -10.05 5.95 -16.54
C TYR A 195 -11.51 5.51 -16.34
N THR A 196 -11.72 4.24 -15.99
CA THR A 196 -13.07 3.69 -15.73
C THR A 196 -13.75 4.42 -14.58
N VAL A 197 -13.04 4.61 -13.46
CA VAL A 197 -13.62 5.32 -12.32
C VAL A 197 -13.87 6.79 -12.64
N TYR A 198 -12.95 7.45 -13.34
CA TYR A 198 -13.12 8.84 -13.75
C TYR A 198 -14.34 9.05 -14.63
N THR A 199 -14.60 8.16 -15.58
CA THR A 199 -15.73 8.29 -16.52
C THR A 199 -17.07 7.95 -15.88
N LEU A 200 -17.10 7.00 -14.94
CA LEU A 200 -18.34 6.53 -14.33
C LEU A 200 -18.70 7.29 -13.04
N HIS A 201 -17.71 7.66 -12.24
CA HIS A 201 -17.91 8.33 -10.95
C HIS A 201 -16.75 9.30 -10.63
N PRO A 202 -16.73 10.52 -11.20
CA PRO A 202 -15.62 11.46 -11.03
C PRO A 202 -15.28 11.80 -9.57
N GLU A 203 -16.28 11.84 -8.68
CA GLU A 203 -16.04 12.11 -7.26
C GLU A 203 -15.25 11.01 -6.57
N ALA A 204 -15.52 9.73 -6.89
CA ALA A 204 -14.77 8.60 -6.36
C ALA A 204 -13.34 8.56 -6.90
N PHE A 205 -13.09 9.12 -8.08
CA PHE A 205 -11.76 9.18 -8.68
C PHE A 205 -10.75 9.93 -7.80
N PHE A 206 -11.17 10.99 -7.10
CA PHE A 206 -10.27 11.75 -6.21
C PHE A 206 -9.65 10.86 -5.11
N TRP A 207 -10.41 9.90 -4.60
CA TRP A 207 -9.92 8.95 -3.60
C TRP A 207 -8.97 7.90 -4.18
N LEU A 208 -9.08 7.62 -5.46
CA LEU A 208 -8.22 6.68 -6.16
C LEU A 208 -6.89 7.31 -6.62
N ILE A 209 -6.82 8.63 -6.80
CA ILE A 209 -5.64 9.33 -7.34
C ILE A 209 -4.33 8.91 -6.67
N PRO A 210 -4.17 8.88 -5.34
CA PRO A 210 -2.89 8.55 -4.72
C PRO A 210 -2.39 7.15 -5.09
N VAL A 211 -3.31 6.20 -5.20
CA VAL A 211 -3.00 4.81 -5.56
C VAL A 211 -2.71 4.68 -7.05
N ALA A 212 -3.60 5.21 -7.89
CA ALA A 212 -3.46 5.12 -9.35
C ALA A 212 -2.21 5.85 -9.84
N ALA A 213 -1.97 7.07 -9.36
CA ALA A 213 -0.79 7.85 -9.72
C ALA A 213 0.51 7.13 -9.37
N ALA A 214 0.61 6.54 -8.18
CA ALA A 214 1.78 5.78 -7.76
C ALA A 214 2.03 4.56 -8.67
N LEU A 215 0.99 3.82 -9.02
CA LEU A 215 1.10 2.65 -9.91
C LEU A 215 1.42 3.05 -11.36
N ILE A 216 0.83 4.11 -11.89
CA ILE A 216 1.11 4.63 -13.23
C ILE A 216 2.55 5.12 -13.32
N LEU A 217 3.02 5.84 -12.29
CA LEU A 217 4.38 6.36 -12.22
C LEU A 217 5.41 5.33 -11.75
N SER A 218 5.03 4.08 -11.50
CA SER A 218 5.92 3.05 -10.96
C SER A 218 7.14 2.77 -11.81
N VAL A 219 7.02 2.87 -13.15
CA VAL A 219 8.14 2.68 -14.08
C VAL A 219 9.22 3.77 -13.89
N PRO A 220 8.93 5.09 -14.05
CA PRO A 220 9.94 6.11 -13.83
C PRO A 220 10.43 6.15 -12.38
N LEU A 221 9.56 5.92 -11.40
CA LEU A 221 9.96 5.89 -9.99
C LEU A 221 10.97 4.78 -9.70
N SER A 222 10.80 3.59 -10.28
CA SER A 222 11.73 2.49 -10.11
C SER A 222 13.10 2.77 -10.71
N VAL A 223 13.14 3.43 -11.88
CA VAL A 223 14.40 3.83 -12.51
C VAL A 223 15.09 4.95 -11.72
N TRP A 224 14.35 6.00 -11.35
CA TRP A 224 14.94 7.12 -10.58
C TRP A 224 15.45 6.69 -9.20
N ALA A 225 14.68 5.84 -8.51
CA ALA A 225 15.10 5.33 -7.20
C ALA A 225 16.34 4.42 -7.26
N SER A 226 16.72 3.92 -8.45
CA SER A 226 17.92 3.08 -8.64
C SER A 226 19.18 3.88 -8.98
N HIS A 227 19.07 5.18 -9.29
CA HIS A 227 20.23 5.99 -9.63
C HIS A 227 21.07 6.30 -8.39
N ARG A 228 22.33 5.84 -8.38
CA ARG A 228 23.31 6.01 -7.28
C ARG A 228 23.66 7.47 -6.94
N LYS A 229 23.28 8.43 -7.79
CA LYS A 229 23.54 9.86 -7.56
C LYS A 229 22.55 10.56 -6.65
N LEU A 230 21.51 9.86 -6.17
CA LEU A 230 20.45 10.41 -5.32
C LEU A 230 20.55 9.92 -3.87
N GLY A 231 21.57 9.12 -3.52
CA GLY A 231 21.85 8.61 -2.19
C GLY A 231 22.98 9.35 -1.48
#